data_47ae35e3693ef9992f4636ac032d1c6d
#
_entry.id   47ae35e3693ef9992f4636ac032d1c6d
#
_cell.length_a   1.000
_cell.length_b   1.000
_cell.length_c   1.000
_cell.angle_alpha   90.00
_cell.angle_beta   90.00
_cell.angle_gamma   90.00
#
_symmetry.space_group_name_H-M   'P 1'
#
loop_
_entity.id
_entity.type
_entity.pdbx_description
1 polymer ?
#
loop_
_entity_poly.entity_id
_entity_poly.type
_entity_poly.pdbx_seq_one_letter_code
_entity_poly.pdbx_strand_id
1 'polypeptide(L)'
;MIRQDLVSIMITFVLGIGAGFYFYLTGYTFEFSDVPSEDSYADFSIEGEAYGGCKVDGCMSFQVLADGSYRVLLTKSEVGEIVKEGVISKSLKNELVKNLNTKTLNQQSQKRPLAKCASDENGIDYNFRITRADEDYVLDTCKNAIVYDSEGWKSLGKLWEYFENLK
;
A
#
# COMPACT_ATOMS: atom_id res chain seq x y z
N MET A 1 35.17 -32.63 -40.83
CA MET A 1 34.46 -31.50 -40.16
C MET A 1 33.14 -31.92 -39.54
N ILE A 2 32.28 -32.73 -40.15
CA ILE A 2 30.93 -33.07 -39.66
C ILE A 2 30.89 -33.78 -38.28
N ARG A 3 31.93 -34.56 -37.90
CA ARG A 3 31.95 -35.26 -36.57
C ARG A 3 32.18 -34.34 -35.38
N GLN A 4 32.93 -33.27 -35.51
CA GLN A 4 33.20 -32.34 -34.40
C GLN A 4 31.98 -31.51 -34.08
N ASP A 5 31.24 -31.07 -35.08
CA ASP A 5 30.02 -30.28 -34.89
C ASP A 5 28.92 -31.10 -34.18
N LEU A 6 28.81 -32.38 -34.55
CA LEU A 6 27.83 -33.31 -33.98
C LEU A 6 28.11 -33.58 -32.48
N VAL A 7 29.40 -33.73 -32.11
CA VAL A 7 29.82 -33.89 -30.71
C VAL A 7 29.53 -32.64 -29.89
N SER A 8 29.79 -31.45 -30.45
CA SER A 8 29.52 -30.19 -29.78
C SER A 8 28.02 -30.01 -29.50
N ILE A 9 27.16 -30.31 -30.48
CA ILE A 9 25.69 -30.24 -30.33
C ILE A 9 25.22 -31.20 -29.24
N MET A 10 25.72 -32.44 -29.22
CA MET A 10 25.36 -33.44 -28.20
C MET A 10 25.74 -32.99 -26.79
N ILE A 11 26.94 -32.42 -26.60
CA ILE A 11 27.41 -31.92 -25.31
C ILE A 11 26.51 -30.77 -24.84
N THR A 12 26.20 -29.82 -25.72
CA THR A 12 25.33 -28.69 -25.38
C THR A 12 23.94 -29.14 -24.97
N PHE A 13 23.39 -30.13 -25.68
CA PHE A 13 22.07 -30.69 -25.38
C PHE A 13 22.03 -31.42 -24.01
N VAL A 14 23.05 -32.22 -23.71
CA VAL A 14 23.14 -32.91 -22.41
C VAL A 14 23.34 -31.93 -21.26
N LEU A 15 24.16 -30.89 -21.44
CA LEU A 15 24.29 -29.83 -20.42
C LEU A 15 23.00 -29.04 -20.22
N GLY A 16 22.27 -28.75 -21.29
CA GLY A 16 20.98 -28.07 -21.19
C GLY A 16 19.91 -28.89 -20.42
N ILE A 17 19.83 -30.19 -20.72
CA ILE A 17 18.93 -31.10 -19.99
C ILE A 17 19.36 -31.22 -18.52
N GLY A 18 20.68 -31.38 -18.25
CA GLY A 18 21.19 -31.46 -16.89
C GLY A 18 20.90 -30.20 -16.04
N ALA A 19 21.09 -29.03 -16.63
CA ALA A 19 20.77 -27.77 -15.98
C ALA A 19 19.26 -27.64 -15.72
N GLY A 20 18.41 -27.94 -16.69
CA GLY A 20 16.96 -27.91 -16.55
C GLY A 20 16.46 -28.86 -15.45
N PHE A 21 17.01 -30.08 -15.41
CA PHE A 21 16.69 -31.07 -14.40
C PHE A 21 17.16 -30.64 -12.99
N TYR A 22 18.35 -30.05 -12.90
CA TYR A 22 18.86 -29.49 -11.65
C TYR A 22 17.94 -28.38 -11.11
N PHE A 23 17.51 -27.44 -11.95
CA PHE A 23 16.56 -26.40 -11.54
C PHE A 23 15.19 -26.96 -11.16
N TYR A 24 14.74 -28.00 -11.83
CA TYR A 24 13.50 -28.71 -11.47
C TYR A 24 13.60 -29.40 -10.10
N LEU A 25 14.70 -30.09 -9.80
CA LEU A 25 14.89 -30.80 -8.53
C LEU A 25 15.20 -29.87 -7.34
N THR A 26 15.88 -28.76 -7.58
CA THR A 26 16.20 -27.79 -6.52
C THR A 26 15.01 -26.91 -6.15
N GLY A 27 13.86 -27.08 -6.84
CA GLY A 27 12.68 -26.28 -6.56
C GLY A 27 12.94 -24.76 -6.71
N TYR A 28 13.87 -24.39 -7.59
CA TYR A 28 13.95 -23.02 -8.08
C TYR A 28 12.68 -22.76 -8.89
N THR A 29 11.57 -22.71 -8.20
CA THR A 29 10.50 -21.85 -8.63
C THR A 29 11.12 -20.46 -8.61
N PHE A 30 11.35 -19.88 -9.79
CA PHE A 30 11.24 -18.44 -9.87
C PHE A 30 9.82 -18.16 -9.35
N GLU A 31 9.69 -17.90 -8.06
CA GLU A 31 8.64 -17.02 -7.63
C GLU A 31 8.95 -15.73 -8.41
N PHE A 32 8.33 -15.60 -9.58
CA PHE A 32 7.92 -14.28 -10.00
C PHE A 32 7.14 -13.80 -8.79
N SER A 33 7.82 -13.08 -7.89
CA SER A 33 7.15 -12.24 -6.95
C SER A 33 6.09 -11.60 -7.83
N ASP A 34 4.82 -11.74 -7.47
CA ASP A 34 3.74 -10.97 -8.07
C ASP A 34 4.12 -9.50 -7.86
N VAL A 35 5.04 -9.03 -8.69
CA VAL A 35 5.24 -7.61 -8.91
C VAL A 35 3.94 -7.25 -9.61
N PRO A 36 3.02 -6.59 -8.90
CA PRO A 36 1.77 -6.19 -9.52
C PRO A 36 2.15 -5.50 -10.81
N SER A 37 1.54 -5.89 -11.94
CA SER A 37 1.81 -5.26 -13.22
C SER A 37 1.70 -3.75 -13.06
N GLU A 38 2.52 -2.98 -13.72
CA GLU A 38 2.49 -1.51 -13.64
C GLU A 38 1.07 -0.96 -13.86
N ASP A 39 0.27 -1.65 -14.66
CA ASP A 39 -1.16 -1.36 -14.89
C ASP A 39 -2.04 -1.52 -13.63
N SER A 40 -1.64 -2.35 -12.65
CA SER A 40 -2.41 -2.52 -11.41
C SER A 40 -2.22 -1.34 -10.43
N TYR A 41 -1.30 -0.41 -10.71
CA TYR A 41 -1.07 0.78 -9.90
C TYR A 41 -1.79 2.03 -10.45
N ALA A 42 -2.28 1.98 -11.71
CA ALA A 42 -2.86 3.15 -12.37
C ALA A 42 -4.08 3.70 -11.60
N ASP A 43 -4.84 2.83 -10.92
CA ASP A 43 -6.10 3.18 -10.25
C ASP A 43 -5.98 3.05 -8.71
N PHE A 44 -4.83 3.41 -8.15
CA PHE A 44 -4.62 3.37 -6.71
C PHE A 44 -4.36 4.77 -6.17
N SER A 45 -5.22 5.23 -5.26
CA SER A 45 -4.97 6.43 -4.48
C SER A 45 -5.45 6.27 -3.05
N ILE A 46 -4.84 7.02 -2.13
CA ILE A 46 -5.25 7.09 -0.74
C ILE A 46 -5.40 8.55 -0.36
N GLU A 47 -6.57 8.93 0.11
CA GLU A 47 -6.82 10.17 0.81
C GLU A 47 -7.02 9.85 2.28
N GLY A 48 -6.39 10.60 3.17
CA GLY A 48 -6.52 10.42 4.61
C GLY A 48 -6.71 11.74 5.31
N GLU A 49 -7.61 11.77 6.28
CA GLU A 49 -7.85 12.91 7.14
C GLU A 49 -8.09 12.48 8.59
N ALA A 50 -7.63 13.29 9.54
CA ALA A 50 -8.07 13.20 10.92
C ALA A 50 -9.15 14.23 11.18
N TYR A 51 -10.08 13.94 12.08
CA TYR A 51 -11.10 14.89 12.48
C TYR A 51 -11.50 14.73 13.95
N GLY A 52 -12.21 15.73 14.49
CA GLY A 52 -12.62 15.76 15.88
C GLY A 52 -11.71 16.61 16.76
N GLY A 53 -11.21 16.04 17.84
CA GLY A 53 -10.42 16.75 18.87
C GLY A 53 -8.98 17.11 18.48
N CYS A 54 -8.72 17.48 17.24
CA CYS A 54 -7.41 17.95 16.83
C CYS A 54 -7.04 19.20 17.64
N LYS A 55 -5.82 19.20 18.19
CA LYS A 55 -5.31 20.31 19.00
C LYS A 55 -5.13 21.57 18.14
N VAL A 56 -4.61 22.62 18.76
CA VAL A 56 -4.40 23.95 18.18
C VAL A 56 -3.71 23.94 16.81
N ASP A 57 -2.94 22.91 16.52
CA ASP A 57 -2.25 22.72 15.24
C ASP A 57 -3.16 22.17 14.11
N GLY A 58 -4.44 21.98 14.37
CA GLY A 58 -5.41 21.46 13.41
C GLY A 58 -5.22 19.97 13.07
N CYS A 59 -6.12 19.47 12.24
CA CYS A 59 -6.06 18.10 11.76
C CYS A 59 -5.22 18.01 10.49
N MET A 60 -4.44 16.95 10.38
CA MET A 60 -3.67 16.63 9.18
C MET A 60 -4.58 15.97 8.16
N SER A 61 -4.39 16.31 6.88
CA SER A 61 -4.93 15.55 5.76
C SER A 61 -3.84 15.31 4.70
N PHE A 62 -4.00 14.26 3.93
CA PHE A 62 -3.05 13.93 2.87
C PHE A 62 -3.71 13.20 1.71
N GLN A 63 -3.03 13.22 0.57
CA GLN A 63 -3.32 12.42 -0.61
C GLN A 63 -2.04 11.73 -1.08
N VAL A 64 -2.13 10.46 -1.42
CA VAL A 64 -1.08 9.66 -2.06
C VAL A 64 -1.62 9.11 -3.36
N LEU A 65 -0.88 9.27 -4.46
CA LEU A 65 -1.26 8.80 -5.78
C LEU A 65 -0.57 7.47 -6.12
N ALA A 66 -1.01 6.85 -7.21
CA ALA A 66 -0.54 5.56 -7.69
C ALA A 66 0.99 5.49 -7.92
N ASP A 67 1.62 6.57 -8.34
CA ASP A 67 3.07 6.68 -8.52
C ASP A 67 3.85 6.80 -7.20
N GLY A 68 3.13 7.01 -6.09
CA GLY A 68 3.68 7.24 -4.74
C GLY A 68 3.92 8.71 -4.42
N SER A 69 3.60 9.62 -5.34
CA SER A 69 3.61 11.06 -5.04
C SER A 69 2.57 11.38 -3.96
N TYR A 70 2.89 12.32 -3.10
CA TYR A 70 2.00 12.73 -2.03
C TYR A 70 1.90 14.24 -1.89
N ARG A 71 0.78 14.66 -1.34
CA ARG A 71 0.52 16.01 -0.86
C ARG A 71 -0.05 15.92 0.55
N VAL A 72 0.58 16.61 1.51
CA VAL A 72 0.14 16.67 2.91
C VAL A 72 -0.17 18.10 3.28
N LEU A 73 -1.34 18.29 3.87
CA LEU A 73 -1.78 19.55 4.45
C LEU A 73 -1.57 19.46 5.98
N LEU A 74 -0.70 20.31 6.48
CA LEU A 74 -0.43 20.47 7.90
C LEU A 74 -0.95 21.84 8.32
N THR A 75 -1.88 21.85 9.28
CA THR A 75 -2.35 23.12 9.86
C THR A 75 -1.48 23.48 11.07
N LYS A 76 -0.85 24.63 11.06
CA LYS A 76 -0.13 25.19 12.22
C LYS A 76 -0.78 26.48 12.65
N SER A 77 -1.18 26.60 13.91
CA SER A 77 -1.93 27.73 14.45
C SER A 77 -1.25 29.09 14.26
N GLU A 78 0.08 29.13 14.19
CA GLU A 78 0.84 30.38 14.09
C GLU A 78 1.18 30.79 12.65
N VAL A 79 1.20 29.82 11.72
CA VAL A 79 1.69 30.01 10.33
C VAL A 79 0.61 29.80 9.30
N GLY A 80 -0.53 29.21 9.70
CA GLY A 80 -1.59 28.78 8.79
C GLY A 80 -1.36 27.40 8.20
N GLU A 81 -1.87 27.16 7.01
CA GLU A 81 -1.77 25.86 6.32
C GLU A 81 -0.40 25.74 5.63
N ILE A 82 0.28 24.63 5.88
CA ILE A 82 1.53 24.27 5.22
C ILE A 82 1.28 23.04 4.35
N VAL A 83 1.56 23.16 3.06
CA VAL A 83 1.54 22.04 2.13
C VAL A 83 2.95 21.48 1.96
N LYS A 84 3.11 20.17 2.13
CA LYS A 84 4.33 19.45 1.79
C LYS A 84 4.04 18.44 0.69
N GLU A 85 4.94 18.35 -0.27
CA GLU A 85 4.84 17.43 -1.40
C GLU A 85 6.12 16.60 -1.49
N GLY A 86 6.02 15.38 -2.02
CA GLY A 86 7.16 14.48 -2.20
C GLY A 86 6.72 13.12 -2.72
N VAL A 87 7.58 12.13 -2.54
CA VAL A 87 7.31 10.74 -2.95
C VAL A 87 7.60 9.82 -1.77
N ILE A 88 6.66 8.94 -1.44
CA ILE A 88 6.89 7.92 -0.40
C ILE A 88 7.90 6.88 -0.89
N SER A 89 8.56 6.19 0.04
CA SER A 89 9.52 5.15 -0.32
C SER A 89 8.85 4.02 -1.10
N LYS A 90 9.58 3.43 -2.04
CA LYS A 90 9.09 2.27 -2.83
C LYS A 90 8.64 1.12 -1.93
N SER A 91 9.32 0.90 -0.80
CA SER A 91 8.96 -0.13 0.18
C SER A 91 7.59 0.12 0.78
N LEU A 92 7.33 1.35 1.26
CA LEU A 92 6.05 1.73 1.85
C LEU A 92 4.93 1.66 0.82
N LYS A 93 5.17 2.15 -0.40
CA LYS A 93 4.21 2.03 -1.51
C LYS A 93 3.83 0.57 -1.78
N ASN A 94 4.81 -0.32 -1.93
CA ASN A 94 4.55 -1.74 -2.19
C ASN A 94 3.79 -2.40 -1.04
N GLU A 95 4.10 -2.05 0.20
CA GLU A 95 3.38 -2.54 1.38
C GLU A 95 1.91 -2.10 1.37
N LEU A 96 1.64 -0.82 1.08
CA LEU A 96 0.28 -0.30 0.97
C LEU A 96 -0.52 -1.02 -0.12
N VAL A 97 0.02 -1.12 -1.33
CA VAL A 97 -0.66 -1.79 -2.45
C VAL A 97 -0.94 -3.25 -2.17
N LYS A 98 -0.01 -3.97 -1.53
CA LYS A 98 -0.18 -5.38 -1.15
C LYS A 98 -1.26 -5.57 -0.09
N ASN A 99 -1.25 -4.76 0.96
CA ASN A 99 -2.07 -4.98 2.14
C ASN A 99 -3.46 -4.33 2.03
N LEU A 100 -3.62 -3.31 1.18
CA LEU A 100 -4.90 -2.67 0.87
C LEU A 100 -5.53 -3.32 -0.38
N ASN A 101 -5.62 -4.64 -0.41
CA ASN A 101 -6.29 -5.36 -1.49
C ASN A 101 -7.82 -5.29 -1.32
N THR A 102 -8.56 -5.53 -2.41
CA THR A 102 -10.03 -5.46 -2.46
C THR A 102 -10.72 -6.24 -1.34
N LYS A 103 -10.22 -7.43 -1.00
CA LYS A 103 -10.78 -8.24 0.09
C LYS A 103 -10.66 -7.54 1.44
N THR A 104 -9.47 -7.01 1.75
CA THR A 104 -9.21 -6.25 2.98
C THR A 104 -10.06 -4.99 3.03
N LEU A 105 -10.13 -4.24 1.92
CA LEU A 105 -10.92 -3.01 1.83
C LEU A 105 -12.41 -3.27 2.02
N ASN A 106 -12.96 -4.28 1.37
CA ASN A 106 -14.37 -4.69 1.57
C ASN A 106 -14.66 -5.06 3.03
N GLN A 107 -13.75 -5.74 3.71
CA GLN A 107 -13.92 -6.09 5.11
C GLN A 107 -13.89 -4.84 6.02
N GLN A 108 -12.96 -3.94 5.79
CA GLN A 108 -12.75 -2.73 6.59
C GLN A 108 -13.81 -1.65 6.36
N SER A 109 -14.41 -1.59 5.17
CA SER A 109 -15.44 -0.61 4.82
C SER A 109 -16.84 -0.97 5.30
N GLN A 110 -17.02 -2.13 5.96
CA GLN A 110 -18.31 -2.53 6.51
C GLN A 110 -18.80 -1.54 7.57
N LYS A 111 -20.05 -1.10 7.43
CA LYS A 111 -20.67 -0.17 8.38
C LYS A 111 -20.82 -0.81 9.75
N ARG A 112 -20.47 -0.06 10.77
CA ARG A 112 -20.68 -0.41 12.18
C ARG A 112 -22.02 0.17 12.64
N PRO A 113 -22.92 -0.63 13.22
CA PRO A 113 -24.13 -0.06 13.82
C PRO A 113 -23.74 0.74 15.06
N LEU A 114 -24.09 2.04 15.06
CA LEU A 114 -24.06 2.97 16.20
C LEU A 114 -22.88 2.77 17.16
N ALA A 115 -21.72 3.26 16.78
CA ALA A 115 -20.58 3.37 17.70
C ALA A 115 -20.47 4.81 18.20
N LYS A 116 -20.03 4.96 19.44
CA LYS A 116 -19.61 6.23 19.97
C LYS A 116 -18.28 6.60 19.31
N CYS A 117 -18.23 7.72 18.62
CA CYS A 117 -17.04 8.19 17.96
C CYS A 117 -16.05 8.74 18.99
N ALA A 118 -14.74 8.57 18.76
CA ALA A 118 -13.74 9.20 19.62
C ALA A 118 -13.85 10.74 19.55
N SER A 119 -14.20 11.28 18.40
CA SER A 119 -14.42 12.71 18.15
C SER A 119 -15.57 13.30 19.00
N ASP A 120 -16.56 12.50 19.40
CA ASP A 120 -17.65 12.97 20.31
C ASP A 120 -17.15 13.29 21.72
N GLU A 121 -16.00 12.73 22.11
CA GLU A 121 -15.37 12.90 23.43
C GLU A 121 -14.04 13.66 23.37
N ASN A 122 -13.88 14.56 22.40
CA ASN A 122 -12.63 15.29 22.11
C ASN A 122 -11.44 14.39 21.69
N GLY A 123 -11.70 13.14 21.32
CA GLY A 123 -10.75 12.27 20.69
C GLY A 123 -10.63 12.53 19.17
N ILE A 124 -9.77 11.79 18.52
CA ILE A 124 -9.51 11.90 17.08
C ILE A 124 -10.05 10.66 16.39
N ASP A 125 -10.82 10.85 15.35
CA ASP A 125 -11.20 9.83 14.39
C ASP A 125 -10.45 10.03 13.08
N TYR A 126 -10.27 8.93 12.34
CA TYR A 126 -9.56 8.90 11.06
C TYR A 126 -10.51 8.45 9.96
N ASN A 127 -10.43 9.13 8.84
CA ASN A 127 -11.16 8.78 7.64
C ASN A 127 -10.16 8.58 6.48
N PHE A 128 -10.20 7.42 5.85
CA PHE A 128 -9.42 7.11 4.66
C PHE A 128 -10.37 6.79 3.51
N ARG A 129 -10.17 7.46 2.38
CA ARG A 129 -10.77 7.09 1.11
C ARG A 129 -9.69 6.44 0.25
N ILE A 130 -9.92 5.22 -0.18
CA ILE A 130 -8.97 4.45 -0.97
C ILE A 130 -9.66 4.08 -2.27
N THR A 131 -9.14 4.61 -3.39
CA THR A 131 -9.57 4.21 -4.74
C THR A 131 -8.70 3.04 -5.19
N ARG A 132 -9.31 1.97 -5.66
CA ARG A 132 -8.62 0.81 -6.20
C ARG A 132 -9.46 0.13 -7.27
N ALA A 133 -8.90 -0.06 -8.47
CA ALA A 133 -9.59 -0.68 -9.59
C ALA A 133 -10.97 -0.04 -9.86
N ASP A 134 -11.00 1.29 -9.97
CA ASP A 134 -12.21 2.12 -10.19
C ASP A 134 -13.28 2.03 -9.08
N GLU A 135 -12.96 1.41 -7.94
CA GLU A 135 -13.85 1.36 -6.78
C GLU A 135 -13.32 2.21 -5.64
N ASP A 136 -14.22 2.93 -4.96
CA ASP A 136 -13.92 3.74 -3.78
C ASP A 136 -14.31 3.02 -2.50
N TYR A 137 -13.37 2.91 -1.58
CA TYR A 137 -13.55 2.35 -0.25
C TYR A 137 -13.36 3.43 0.80
N VAL A 138 -14.31 3.56 1.70
CA VAL A 138 -14.22 4.50 2.83
C VAL A 138 -14.01 3.72 4.11
N LEU A 139 -12.93 4.01 4.82
CA LEU A 139 -12.59 3.47 6.12
C LEU A 139 -12.60 4.59 7.16
N ASP A 140 -13.66 4.68 7.94
CA ASP A 140 -13.89 5.72 8.94
C ASP A 140 -13.94 5.06 10.32
N THR A 141 -13.05 5.44 11.23
CA THR A 141 -12.95 4.81 12.56
C THR A 141 -14.21 4.99 13.40
N CYS A 142 -15.00 6.02 13.11
CA CYS A 142 -16.30 6.22 13.75
C CYS A 142 -17.42 5.37 13.12
N LYS A 143 -17.44 5.21 11.79
CA LYS A 143 -18.60 4.68 11.05
C LYS A 143 -18.42 3.24 10.57
N ASN A 144 -17.17 2.74 10.49
CA ASN A 144 -16.87 1.42 9.99
C ASN A 144 -16.39 0.45 11.08
N ALA A 145 -16.58 -0.85 10.83
CA ALA A 145 -16.09 -1.91 11.70
C ALA A 145 -14.60 -2.19 11.43
N ILE A 146 -13.73 -1.29 11.87
CA ILE A 146 -12.29 -1.38 11.62
C ILE A 146 -11.68 -2.56 12.38
N VAL A 147 -10.90 -3.38 11.68
CA VAL A 147 -10.07 -4.45 12.26
C VAL A 147 -8.66 -3.91 12.43
N TYR A 148 -8.38 -3.38 13.63
CA TYR A 148 -7.14 -2.64 13.94
C TYR A 148 -5.86 -3.46 13.85
N ASP A 149 -5.92 -4.78 14.02
CA ASP A 149 -4.80 -5.70 13.93
C ASP A 149 -4.54 -6.24 12.51
N SER A 150 -5.38 -5.84 11.53
CA SER A 150 -5.18 -6.20 10.13
C SER A 150 -3.93 -5.55 9.53
N GLU A 151 -3.27 -6.26 8.60
CA GLU A 151 -2.09 -5.71 7.91
C GLU A 151 -2.43 -4.45 7.09
N GLY A 152 -3.64 -4.36 6.53
CA GLY A 152 -4.09 -3.16 5.83
C GLY A 152 -4.14 -1.93 6.75
N TRP A 153 -4.74 -2.09 7.95
CA TRP A 153 -4.82 -0.99 8.91
C TRP A 153 -3.44 -0.59 9.45
N LYS A 154 -2.59 -1.57 9.75
CA LYS A 154 -1.19 -1.31 10.17
C LYS A 154 -0.40 -0.54 9.11
N SER A 155 -0.62 -0.84 7.83
CA SER A 155 0.03 -0.11 6.73
C SER A 155 -0.45 1.34 6.63
N LEU A 156 -1.74 1.59 6.84
CA LEU A 156 -2.28 2.95 6.95
C LEU A 156 -1.71 3.69 8.16
N GLY A 157 -1.54 3.02 9.29
CA GLY A 157 -0.88 3.58 10.48
C GLY A 157 0.57 4.00 10.21
N LYS A 158 1.34 3.16 9.51
CA LYS A 158 2.72 3.50 9.08
C LYS A 158 2.75 4.71 8.13
N LEU A 159 1.79 4.79 7.21
CA LEU A 159 1.68 5.94 6.31
C LEU A 159 1.36 7.21 7.09
N TRP A 160 0.45 7.11 8.07
CA TRP A 160 0.11 8.21 8.95
C TRP A 160 1.33 8.70 9.75
N GLU A 161 2.04 7.78 10.40
CA GLU A 161 3.27 8.05 11.15
C GLU A 161 4.36 8.69 10.26
N TYR A 162 4.50 8.22 9.02
CA TYR A 162 5.42 8.80 8.05
C TYR A 162 5.13 10.30 7.85
N PHE A 163 3.87 10.69 7.71
CA PHE A 163 3.49 12.09 7.54
C PHE A 163 3.58 12.91 8.83
N GLU A 164 3.29 12.32 9.99
CA GLU A 164 3.52 12.98 11.28
C GLU A 164 4.97 13.35 11.50
N ASN A 165 5.90 12.51 11.06
CA ASN A 165 7.34 12.77 11.14
C ASN A 165 7.84 13.84 10.14
N LEU A 166 7.00 14.30 9.22
CA LEU A 166 7.30 15.43 8.34
C LEU A 166 7.04 16.80 9.02
N LYS A 167 6.37 16.83 10.18
CA LYS A 167 6.10 18.05 10.94
C LYS A 167 7.42 18.61 11.43
#